data_cdb531c68cc15e9871722943d9d526b0
#
_entry.id   cdb531c68cc15e9871722943d9d526b0
#
_cell.length_a   1.000
_cell.length_b   1.000
_cell.length_c   1.000
_cell.angle_alpha   90.00
_cell.angle_beta   90.00
_cell.angle_gamma   90.00
#
_symmetry.space_group_name_H-M   'P 1'
#
loop_
_entity.id
_entity.type
_entity.pdbx_description
1 polymer ?
#
loop_
_entity_poly.entity_id
_entity_poly.type
_entity_poly.pdbx_seq_one_letter_code
_entity_poly.pdbx_strand_id
1 'polypeptide(L)'
;MEQVIHRDQTYCVPSRSLVDNIYLIRDVLEVSGSLGLQTGLISLDQEKAFDRVEHGFLWETMRRFGFGEGLIAKIQVLYSDIESVLKINGSLCAPFRVCRGVRQGCALLGMLYALSLEPLLQKLRLCVYGLVLPGFRNNMVLSAYADDVVVFIKDQQDVTVLTKITEKFSALSAARVNWGKSEALAVGEWSAPSSPSRSFLEERWF
;
A
#
# COMPACT_ATOMS: atom_id res chain seq x y z
N MET A 1 -12.45 -11.71 5.09
CA MET A 1 -11.38 -10.68 5.11
C MET A 1 -10.20 -11.11 6.00
N GLU A 2 -10.40 -11.48 7.25
CA GLU A 2 -9.32 -11.87 8.18
C GLU A 2 -8.43 -13.02 7.69
N GLN A 3 -8.98 -13.93 6.89
CA GLN A 3 -8.24 -15.07 6.32
C GLN A 3 -7.41 -14.69 5.08
N VAL A 4 -7.71 -13.57 4.43
CA VAL A 4 -7.11 -13.15 3.17
C VAL A 4 -6.16 -11.98 3.37
N ILE A 5 -6.57 -10.99 4.17
CA ILE A 5 -5.77 -9.80 4.46
C ILE A 5 -4.84 -10.08 5.64
N HIS A 6 -3.55 -9.94 5.41
CA HIS A 6 -2.55 -10.13 6.45
C HIS A 6 -2.73 -9.13 7.60
N ARG A 7 -2.26 -9.51 8.80
CA ARG A 7 -2.45 -8.75 10.04
C ARG A 7 -1.85 -7.35 10.06
N ASP A 8 -0.87 -7.06 9.23
CA ASP A 8 -0.21 -5.75 9.12
C ASP A 8 -1.02 -4.72 8.29
N GLN A 9 -2.05 -5.15 7.55
CA GLN A 9 -3.07 -4.27 6.99
C GLN A 9 -4.25 -4.23 7.96
N THR A 10 -4.52 -3.05 8.52
CA THR A 10 -5.54 -2.90 9.57
C THR A 10 -6.83 -2.23 9.07
N TYR A 11 -6.84 -1.71 7.85
CA TYR A 11 -8.00 -1.01 7.28
C TYR A 11 -9.12 -1.98 6.89
N CYS A 12 -10.35 -1.65 7.31
CA CYS A 12 -11.58 -2.40 7.00
C CYS A 12 -11.53 -3.91 7.33
N VAL A 13 -10.74 -4.30 8.32
CA VAL A 13 -10.71 -5.66 8.85
C VAL A 13 -11.25 -5.62 10.29
N PRO A 14 -12.24 -6.46 10.64
CA PRO A 14 -12.76 -6.52 12.00
C PRO A 14 -11.65 -6.68 13.06
N SER A 15 -11.84 -6.11 14.23
CA SER A 15 -10.92 -6.22 15.37
C SER A 15 -9.51 -5.64 15.15
N ARG A 16 -9.28 -4.86 14.07
CA ARG A 16 -8.02 -4.14 13.81
C ARG A 16 -8.25 -2.63 13.86
N SER A 17 -7.23 -1.90 14.28
CA SER A 17 -7.30 -0.45 14.47
C SER A 17 -6.10 0.26 13.87
N LEU A 18 -6.29 1.49 13.37
CA LEU A 18 -5.20 2.40 13.00
C LEU A 18 -4.24 2.63 14.18
N VAL A 19 -4.75 2.59 15.41
CA VAL A 19 -3.95 2.78 16.63
C VAL A 19 -2.85 1.71 16.74
N ASP A 20 -3.13 0.49 16.29
CA ASP A 20 -2.14 -0.60 16.29
C ASP A 20 -0.94 -0.27 15.39
N ASN A 21 -1.19 0.34 14.22
CA ASN A 21 -0.14 0.80 13.29
C ASN A 21 0.70 1.92 13.92
N ILE A 22 0.06 2.89 14.58
CA ILE A 22 0.75 4.02 15.22
C ILE A 22 1.66 3.52 16.35
N TYR A 23 1.16 2.64 17.21
CA TYR A 23 1.97 2.05 18.28
C TYR A 23 3.12 1.22 17.72
N LEU A 24 2.87 0.41 16.70
CA LEU A 24 3.90 -0.37 16.05
C LEU A 24 5.04 0.51 15.52
N ILE A 25 4.72 1.56 14.77
CA ILE A 25 5.73 2.46 14.19
C ILE A 25 6.52 3.15 15.31
N ARG A 26 5.83 3.66 16.33
CA ARG A 26 6.45 4.30 17.49
C ARG A 26 7.41 3.34 18.20
N ASP A 27 6.96 2.12 18.49
CA ASP A 27 7.75 1.14 19.22
C ASP A 27 8.97 0.69 18.38
N VAL A 28 8.83 0.55 17.07
CA VAL A 28 9.96 0.30 16.16
C VAL A 28 11.00 1.41 16.24
N LEU A 29 10.58 2.68 16.19
CA LEU A 29 11.48 3.84 16.27
C LEU A 29 12.19 3.90 17.63
N GLU A 30 11.46 3.69 18.73
CA GLU A 30 12.00 3.72 20.09
C GLU A 30 13.03 2.60 20.32
N VAL A 31 12.68 1.37 19.93
CA VAL A 31 13.58 0.21 20.06
C VAL A 31 14.82 0.37 19.17
N SER A 32 14.62 0.81 17.92
CA SER A 32 15.75 1.04 17.00
C SER A 32 16.70 2.11 17.53
N GLY A 33 16.15 3.22 18.04
CA GLY A 33 16.96 4.29 18.63
C GLY A 33 17.70 3.86 19.89
N SER A 34 17.05 3.12 20.80
CA SER A 34 17.65 2.66 22.06
C SER A 34 18.75 1.62 21.85
N LEU A 35 18.66 0.81 20.80
CA LEU A 35 19.63 -0.24 20.45
C LEU A 35 20.68 0.23 19.44
N GLY A 36 20.60 1.47 18.94
CA GLY A 36 21.50 1.97 17.90
C GLY A 36 21.38 1.22 16.57
N LEU A 37 20.20 0.65 16.28
CA LEU A 37 19.98 -0.09 15.04
C LEU A 37 19.83 0.88 13.85
N GLN A 38 20.47 0.56 12.75
CA GLN A 38 20.20 1.25 11.48
C GLN A 38 18.84 0.84 10.97
N THR A 39 17.93 1.78 10.90
CA THR A 39 16.53 1.54 10.54
C THR A 39 16.05 2.63 9.59
N GLY A 40 15.54 2.22 8.44
CA GLY A 40 14.83 3.11 7.53
C GLY A 40 13.34 2.82 7.53
N LEU A 41 12.53 3.87 7.42
CA LEU A 41 11.10 3.79 7.18
C LEU A 41 10.80 4.55 5.89
N ILE A 42 10.04 3.95 4.99
CA ILE A 42 9.56 4.61 3.78
C ILE A 42 8.03 4.60 3.81
N SER A 43 7.44 5.78 3.91
CA SER A 43 5.99 5.98 3.77
C SER A 43 5.67 6.16 2.29
N LEU A 44 4.88 5.27 1.73
CA LEU A 44 4.47 5.28 0.33
C LEU A 44 3.18 6.07 0.18
N ASP A 45 3.22 7.19 -0.55
CA ASP A 45 2.01 7.90 -1.01
C ASP A 45 1.51 7.25 -2.30
N GLN A 46 0.23 6.89 -2.34
CA GLN A 46 -0.38 6.32 -3.55
C GLN A 46 -1.19 7.37 -4.29
N GLU A 47 -0.84 7.59 -5.57
CA GLU A 47 -1.52 8.56 -6.42
C GLU A 47 -2.98 8.18 -6.67
N LYS A 48 -3.94 8.95 -6.12
CA LYS A 48 -5.38 8.72 -6.30
C LYS A 48 -5.77 7.26 -6.02
N ALA A 49 -5.32 6.73 -4.91
CA ALA A 49 -5.38 5.33 -4.52
C ALA A 49 -6.69 4.63 -4.90
N PHE A 50 -7.81 5.11 -4.36
CA PHE A 50 -9.14 4.52 -4.60
C PHE A 50 -9.65 4.68 -6.04
N ASP A 51 -9.26 5.76 -6.72
CA ASP A 51 -9.72 6.07 -8.08
C ASP A 51 -8.95 5.28 -9.16
N ARG A 52 -7.78 4.73 -8.81
CA ARG A 52 -6.92 4.02 -9.74
C ARG A 52 -7.11 2.50 -9.75
N VAL A 53 -7.92 1.95 -8.87
CA VAL A 53 -8.16 0.50 -8.83
C VAL A 53 -8.72 0.03 -10.17
N GLU A 54 -7.95 -0.76 -10.90
CA GLU A 54 -8.35 -1.33 -12.18
C GLU A 54 -9.27 -2.53 -11.92
N HIS A 55 -10.46 -2.54 -12.56
CA HIS A 55 -11.50 -3.52 -12.25
C HIS A 55 -11.09 -4.95 -12.63
N GLY A 56 -10.47 -5.14 -13.81
CA GLY A 56 -10.01 -6.46 -14.24
C GLY A 56 -8.97 -7.05 -13.30
N PHE A 57 -8.02 -6.23 -12.83
CA PHE A 57 -7.04 -6.62 -11.82
C PHE A 57 -7.72 -7.01 -10.49
N LEU A 58 -8.70 -6.23 -10.04
CA LEU A 58 -9.45 -6.52 -8.81
C LEU A 58 -10.18 -7.86 -8.90
N TRP A 59 -10.87 -8.13 -10.02
CA TRP A 59 -11.60 -9.39 -10.20
C TRP A 59 -10.66 -10.59 -10.24
N GLU A 60 -9.53 -10.47 -10.93
CA GLU A 60 -8.52 -11.53 -10.96
C GLU A 60 -7.90 -11.76 -9.56
N THR A 61 -7.63 -10.68 -8.83
CA THR A 61 -7.16 -10.76 -7.44
C THR A 61 -8.15 -11.51 -6.56
N MET A 62 -9.45 -11.20 -6.66
CA MET A 62 -10.48 -11.91 -5.90
C MET A 62 -10.54 -13.40 -6.23
N ARG A 63 -10.42 -13.77 -7.51
CA ARG A 63 -10.36 -15.20 -7.92
C ARG A 63 -9.17 -15.91 -7.28
N ARG A 64 -8.00 -15.29 -7.34
CA ARG A 64 -6.76 -15.86 -6.76
C ARG A 64 -6.81 -15.98 -5.24
N PHE A 65 -7.57 -15.14 -4.58
CA PHE A 65 -7.84 -15.26 -3.14
C PHE A 65 -8.97 -16.25 -2.82
N GLY A 66 -9.54 -16.94 -3.82
CA GLY A 66 -10.52 -18.00 -3.63
C GLY A 66 -11.96 -17.51 -3.44
N PHE A 67 -12.26 -16.26 -3.79
CA PHE A 67 -13.66 -15.81 -3.80
C PHE A 67 -14.43 -16.50 -4.94
N GLY A 68 -15.63 -17.02 -4.62
CA GLY A 68 -16.46 -17.72 -5.61
C GLY A 68 -16.99 -16.79 -6.71
N GLU A 69 -17.07 -17.30 -7.94
CA GLU A 69 -17.52 -16.53 -9.12
C GLU A 69 -18.90 -15.87 -8.92
N GLY A 70 -19.80 -16.52 -8.18
CA GLY A 70 -21.12 -15.95 -7.89
C GLY A 70 -21.08 -14.67 -7.05
N LEU A 71 -20.11 -14.55 -6.14
CA LEU A 71 -19.89 -13.31 -5.39
C LEU A 71 -19.24 -12.24 -6.28
N ILE A 72 -18.22 -12.63 -7.05
CA ILE A 72 -17.53 -11.73 -7.98
C ILE A 72 -18.52 -11.15 -8.98
N ALA A 73 -19.36 -11.97 -9.59
CA ALA A 73 -20.39 -11.53 -10.53
C ALA A 73 -21.38 -10.52 -9.91
N LYS A 74 -21.81 -10.73 -8.66
CA LYS A 74 -22.67 -9.78 -7.94
C LYS A 74 -21.98 -8.43 -7.70
N ILE A 75 -20.69 -8.44 -7.36
CA ILE A 75 -19.92 -7.22 -7.17
C ILE A 75 -19.72 -6.52 -8.52
N GLN A 76 -19.42 -7.26 -9.60
CA GLN A 76 -19.30 -6.73 -10.95
C GLN A 76 -20.54 -5.97 -11.40
N VAL A 77 -21.74 -6.46 -11.07
CA VAL A 77 -23.00 -5.75 -11.36
C VAL A 77 -23.05 -4.37 -10.70
N LEU A 78 -22.51 -4.22 -9.49
CA LEU A 78 -22.43 -2.92 -8.81
C LEU A 78 -21.46 -1.93 -9.48
N TYR A 79 -20.57 -2.45 -10.32
CA TYR A 79 -19.53 -1.70 -11.03
C TYR A 79 -19.76 -1.66 -12.54
N SER A 80 -20.83 -2.28 -13.06
CA SER A 80 -21.23 -2.19 -14.45
C SER A 80 -21.95 -0.87 -14.72
N ASP A 81 -21.66 -0.27 -15.87
CA ASP A 81 -22.35 0.93 -16.39
C ASP A 81 -22.41 2.13 -15.42
N ILE A 82 -21.36 2.30 -14.62
CA ILE A 82 -21.25 3.46 -13.73
C ILE A 82 -20.98 4.71 -14.56
N GLU A 83 -21.81 5.73 -14.37
CA GLU A 83 -21.62 7.05 -14.92
C GLU A 83 -21.42 8.09 -13.80
N SER A 84 -20.63 9.10 -14.12
CA SER A 84 -20.45 10.28 -13.27
C SER A 84 -20.85 11.53 -14.04
N VAL A 85 -21.39 12.53 -13.34
CA VAL A 85 -21.78 13.81 -13.88
C VAL A 85 -21.05 14.90 -13.10
N LEU A 86 -20.44 15.82 -13.82
CA LEU A 86 -19.84 17.01 -13.23
C LEU A 86 -20.89 18.11 -13.08
N LYS A 87 -20.89 18.77 -11.93
CA LYS A 87 -21.68 19.99 -11.69
C LYS A 87 -20.74 21.18 -11.61
N ILE A 88 -20.83 22.08 -12.60
CA ILE A 88 -19.98 23.26 -12.69
C ILE A 88 -20.87 24.50 -12.65
N ASN A 89 -20.68 25.38 -11.68
CA ASN A 89 -21.46 26.62 -11.51
C ASN A 89 -23.00 26.40 -11.54
N GLY A 90 -23.45 25.29 -10.96
CA GLY A 90 -24.88 24.96 -10.92
C GLY A 90 -25.41 24.17 -12.11
N SER A 91 -24.70 24.11 -13.23
CA SER A 91 -25.08 23.38 -14.44
C SER A 91 -24.47 21.98 -14.45
N LEU A 92 -25.22 20.98 -14.91
CA LEU A 92 -24.76 19.60 -15.07
C LEU A 92 -24.15 19.43 -16.46
N CYS A 93 -22.98 18.83 -16.51
CA CYS A 93 -22.34 18.40 -17.76
C CYS A 93 -22.94 17.09 -18.26
N ALA A 94 -22.60 16.69 -19.48
CA ALA A 94 -22.95 15.37 -19.99
C ALA A 94 -22.32 14.27 -19.10
N PRO A 95 -23.04 13.15 -18.84
CA PRO A 95 -22.49 12.04 -18.09
C PRO A 95 -21.33 11.39 -18.84
N PHE A 96 -20.37 10.85 -18.10
CA PHE A 96 -19.26 10.08 -18.63
C PHE A 96 -19.09 8.76 -17.88
N ARG A 97 -18.64 7.74 -18.56
CA ARG A 97 -18.43 6.40 -17.98
C ARG A 97 -17.21 6.38 -17.07
N VAL A 98 -17.36 5.69 -15.93
CA VAL A 98 -16.27 5.43 -14.99
C VAL A 98 -15.85 3.98 -15.15
N CYS A 99 -14.63 3.74 -15.68
CA CYS A 99 -14.15 2.41 -16.03
C CYS A 99 -13.13 1.84 -15.01
N ARG A 100 -12.82 2.58 -13.94
CA ARG A 100 -11.88 2.18 -12.88
C ARG A 100 -12.21 2.91 -11.58
N GLY A 101 -11.56 2.49 -10.51
CA GLY A 101 -11.75 3.02 -9.17
C GLY A 101 -12.81 2.28 -8.37
N VAL A 102 -12.72 2.36 -7.06
CA VAL A 102 -13.73 1.88 -6.14
C VAL A 102 -14.62 3.03 -5.70
N ARG A 103 -15.94 2.83 -5.83
CA ARG A 103 -16.93 3.90 -5.71
C ARG A 103 -16.99 4.44 -4.29
N GLN A 104 -16.67 5.72 -4.11
CA GLN A 104 -16.82 6.42 -2.83
C GLN A 104 -18.28 6.38 -2.36
N GLY A 105 -18.48 6.06 -1.07
CA GLY A 105 -19.80 5.83 -0.49
C GLY A 105 -20.35 4.41 -0.66
N CYS A 106 -19.69 3.53 -1.40
CA CYS A 106 -20.04 2.10 -1.45
C CYS A 106 -19.61 1.40 -0.15
N ALA A 107 -20.49 0.60 0.44
CA ALA A 107 -20.20 -0.16 1.66
C ALA A 107 -19.03 -1.15 1.51
N LEU A 108 -18.72 -1.57 0.28
CA LEU A 108 -17.63 -2.49 -0.05
C LEU A 108 -16.31 -1.77 -0.36
N LEU A 109 -16.30 -0.44 -0.46
CA LEU A 109 -15.14 0.36 -0.88
C LEU A 109 -13.85 -0.08 -0.18
N GLY A 110 -13.84 -0.03 1.14
CA GLY A 110 -12.65 -0.31 1.93
C GLY A 110 -12.16 -1.74 1.78
N MET A 111 -13.08 -2.70 1.74
CA MET A 111 -12.72 -4.11 1.55
C MET A 111 -12.15 -4.38 0.16
N LEU A 112 -12.74 -3.83 -0.89
CA LEU A 112 -12.28 -4.02 -2.26
C LEU A 112 -10.93 -3.34 -2.49
N TYR A 113 -10.73 -2.16 -1.89
CA TYR A 113 -9.45 -1.50 -1.93
C TYR A 113 -8.36 -2.32 -1.21
N ALA A 114 -8.59 -2.76 0.03
CA ALA A 114 -7.65 -3.59 0.76
C ALA A 114 -7.30 -4.88 0.00
N LEU A 115 -8.29 -5.52 -0.64
CA LEU A 115 -8.06 -6.69 -1.50
C LEU A 115 -7.20 -6.36 -2.72
N SER A 116 -7.41 -5.21 -3.36
CA SER A 116 -6.63 -4.81 -4.53
C SER A 116 -5.18 -4.50 -4.20
N LEU A 117 -4.90 -4.05 -2.97
CA LEU A 117 -3.56 -3.71 -2.49
C LEU A 117 -2.80 -4.94 -1.96
N GLU A 118 -3.49 -5.94 -1.44
CA GLU A 118 -2.89 -7.10 -0.77
C GLU A 118 -1.84 -7.86 -1.61
N PRO A 119 -1.95 -8.00 -2.96
CA PRO A 119 -0.89 -8.60 -3.76
C PRO A 119 0.45 -7.83 -3.69
N LEU A 120 0.41 -6.50 -3.63
CA LEU A 120 1.61 -5.68 -3.40
C LEU A 120 2.20 -5.99 -2.02
N LEU A 121 1.37 -5.92 -0.97
CA LEU A 121 1.82 -6.13 0.40
C LEU A 121 2.39 -7.54 0.59
N GLN A 122 1.76 -8.57 0.01
CA GLN A 122 2.30 -9.94 0.02
C GLN A 122 3.65 -10.02 -0.65
N LYS A 123 3.82 -9.36 -1.81
CA LYS A 123 5.10 -9.40 -2.52
C LYS A 123 6.20 -8.67 -1.74
N LEU A 124 5.89 -7.57 -1.08
CA LEU A 124 6.82 -6.86 -0.19
C LEU A 124 7.27 -7.76 0.96
N ARG A 125 6.34 -8.43 1.67
CA ARG A 125 6.66 -9.37 2.77
C ARG A 125 7.58 -10.51 2.35
N LEU A 126 7.45 -10.97 1.11
CA LEU A 126 8.25 -12.09 0.59
C LEU A 126 9.65 -11.69 0.12
N CYS A 127 9.85 -10.44 -0.25
CA CYS A 127 11.06 -10.02 -0.96
C CYS A 127 11.88 -8.95 -0.25
N VAL A 128 11.25 -8.09 0.56
CA VAL A 128 11.94 -7.09 1.39
C VAL A 128 12.40 -7.80 2.67
N TYR A 129 13.64 -7.59 3.05
CA TYR A 129 14.18 -8.21 4.26
C TYR A 129 13.56 -7.59 5.53
N GLY A 130 13.45 -6.26 5.55
CA GLY A 130 12.91 -5.51 6.69
C GLY A 130 13.80 -5.55 7.93
N LEU A 131 13.21 -5.25 9.08
CA LEU A 131 13.93 -5.12 10.35
C LEU A 131 13.83 -6.39 11.20
N VAL A 132 14.96 -6.74 11.81
CA VAL A 132 15.03 -7.77 12.86
C VAL A 132 15.08 -7.07 14.20
N LEU A 133 14.00 -7.16 14.96
CA LEU A 133 13.93 -6.59 16.30
C LEU A 133 14.03 -7.69 17.37
N PRO A 134 14.77 -7.45 18.46
CA PRO A 134 14.86 -8.39 19.58
C PRO A 134 13.47 -8.74 20.14
N GLY A 135 13.22 -10.02 20.39
CA GLY A 135 11.94 -10.51 20.90
C GLY A 135 10.87 -10.79 19.84
N PHE A 136 11.07 -10.41 18.61
CA PHE A 136 10.18 -10.75 17.50
C PHE A 136 10.67 -11.99 16.75
N ARG A 137 9.76 -12.91 16.42
CA ARG A 137 10.11 -14.15 15.70
C ARG A 137 10.35 -13.92 14.21
N ASN A 138 9.65 -12.94 13.64
CA ASN A 138 9.68 -12.63 12.21
C ASN A 138 10.20 -11.22 12.01
N ASN A 139 10.82 -10.99 10.85
CA ASN A 139 11.21 -9.66 10.43
C ASN A 139 9.99 -8.77 10.28
N MET A 140 10.14 -7.52 10.67
CA MET A 140 9.13 -6.49 10.47
C MET A 140 9.34 -5.86 9.10
N VAL A 141 8.37 -6.03 8.20
CA VAL A 141 8.51 -5.58 6.80
C VAL A 141 7.68 -4.35 6.53
N LEU A 142 6.43 -4.33 6.98
CA LEU A 142 5.53 -3.22 6.69
C LEU A 142 4.43 -3.06 7.74
N SER A 143 3.80 -1.88 7.71
CA SER A 143 2.56 -1.56 8.39
C SER A 143 1.67 -0.81 7.41
N ALA A 144 0.40 -1.18 7.28
CA ALA A 144 -0.50 -0.58 6.32
C ALA A 144 -1.87 -0.25 6.92
N TYR A 145 -2.41 0.92 6.54
CA TYR A 145 -3.78 1.32 6.78
C TYR A 145 -4.35 1.96 5.52
N ALA A 146 -5.20 1.24 4.81
CA ALA A 146 -5.65 1.62 3.47
C ALA A 146 -4.47 1.86 2.53
N ASP A 147 -4.36 3.05 1.98
CA ASP A 147 -3.29 3.52 1.09
C ASP A 147 -2.04 4.02 1.82
N ASP A 148 -2.14 4.27 3.12
CA ASP A 148 -0.98 4.61 3.95
C ASP A 148 -0.18 3.32 4.23
N VAL A 149 0.93 3.16 3.53
CA VAL A 149 1.83 2.01 3.66
C VAL A 149 3.20 2.47 4.11
N VAL A 150 3.65 2.02 5.26
CA VAL A 150 5.01 2.22 5.76
C VAL A 150 5.78 0.92 5.58
N VAL A 151 6.91 0.99 4.89
CA VAL A 151 7.82 -0.15 4.69
C VAL A 151 9.07 0.06 5.54
N PHE A 152 9.42 -0.92 6.35
CA PHE A 152 10.63 -0.92 7.16
C PHE A 152 11.80 -1.43 6.33
N ILE A 153 12.89 -0.68 6.32
CA ILE A 153 14.04 -0.88 5.43
C ILE A 153 15.29 -1.11 6.28
N LYS A 154 16.04 -2.15 5.98
CA LYS A 154 17.30 -2.46 6.62
C LYS A 154 18.49 -1.81 5.90
N ASP A 155 18.49 -1.83 4.58
CA ASP A 155 19.61 -1.40 3.74
C ASP A 155 19.16 -0.97 2.33
N GLN A 156 20.09 -0.52 1.52
CA GLN A 156 19.84 -0.09 0.14
C GLN A 156 19.32 -1.22 -0.77
N GLN A 157 19.59 -2.46 -0.45
CA GLN A 157 19.04 -3.59 -1.21
C GLN A 157 17.52 -3.65 -1.04
N ASP A 158 17.02 -3.44 0.17
CA ASP A 158 15.56 -3.37 0.43
C ASP A 158 14.90 -2.23 -0.36
N VAL A 159 15.55 -1.05 -0.46
CA VAL A 159 15.06 0.07 -1.28
C VAL A 159 14.96 -0.33 -2.75
N THR A 160 15.99 -0.99 -3.26
CA THR A 160 16.02 -1.46 -4.66
C THR A 160 14.92 -2.49 -4.92
N VAL A 161 14.70 -3.40 -4.00
CA VAL A 161 13.65 -4.43 -4.07
C VAL A 161 12.26 -3.77 -4.02
N LEU A 162 12.04 -2.83 -3.10
CA LEU A 162 10.80 -2.07 -2.97
C LEU A 162 10.45 -1.35 -4.28
N THR A 163 11.40 -0.63 -4.87
CA THR A 163 11.21 0.11 -6.13
C THR A 163 10.80 -0.83 -7.26
N LYS A 164 11.51 -1.94 -7.43
CA LYS A 164 11.19 -2.94 -8.48
C LYS A 164 9.82 -3.58 -8.30
N ILE A 165 9.40 -3.82 -7.05
CA ILE A 165 8.09 -4.42 -6.76
C ILE A 165 6.98 -3.41 -7.05
N THR A 166 7.12 -2.17 -6.64
CA THR A 166 6.12 -1.11 -6.87
C THR A 166 5.97 -0.80 -8.36
N GLU A 167 7.05 -0.79 -9.14
CA GLU A 167 7.02 -0.64 -10.60
C GLU A 167 6.26 -1.79 -11.27
N LYS A 168 6.55 -3.05 -10.90
CA LYS A 168 5.83 -4.22 -11.43
C LYS A 168 4.36 -4.20 -11.05
N PHE A 169 4.04 -3.83 -9.82
CA PHE A 169 2.66 -3.71 -9.37
C PHE A 169 1.92 -2.62 -10.15
N SER A 170 2.56 -1.47 -10.39
CA SER A 170 2.00 -0.38 -11.19
C SER A 170 1.66 -0.81 -12.62
N ALA A 171 2.51 -1.61 -13.23
CA ALA A 171 2.28 -2.13 -14.57
C ALA A 171 1.07 -3.08 -14.67
N LEU A 172 0.74 -3.79 -13.59
CA LEU A 172 -0.34 -4.78 -13.56
C LEU A 172 -1.68 -4.21 -13.06
N SER A 173 -1.64 -3.30 -12.10
CA SER A 173 -2.82 -2.82 -11.36
C SER A 173 -3.26 -1.41 -11.71
N ALA A 174 -2.49 -0.69 -12.53
CA ALA A 174 -2.61 0.75 -12.79
C ALA A 174 -2.44 1.65 -11.53
N ALA A 175 -2.23 1.08 -10.35
CA ALA A 175 -1.85 1.85 -9.17
C ALA A 175 -0.47 2.48 -9.35
N ARG A 176 -0.23 3.64 -8.74
CA ARG A 176 1.06 4.33 -8.83
C ARG A 176 1.49 4.86 -7.48
N VAL A 177 2.76 4.65 -7.16
CA VAL A 177 3.39 5.32 -6.04
C VAL A 177 3.81 6.72 -6.48
N ASN A 178 3.43 7.72 -5.71
CA ASN A 178 3.86 9.09 -5.87
C ASN A 178 5.16 9.31 -5.08
N TRP A 179 6.27 9.01 -5.70
CA TRP A 179 7.59 9.17 -5.06
C TRP A 179 7.86 10.63 -4.63
N GLY A 180 7.25 11.62 -5.31
CA GLY A 180 7.36 13.04 -4.97
C GLY A 180 6.71 13.42 -3.64
N LYS A 181 5.76 12.62 -3.15
CA LYS A 181 5.08 12.80 -1.87
C LYS A 181 5.42 11.72 -0.85
N SER A 182 6.05 10.62 -1.31
CA SER A 182 6.53 9.58 -0.40
C SER A 182 7.65 10.15 0.47
N GLU A 183 7.68 9.72 1.72
CA GLU A 183 8.62 10.22 2.72
C GLU A 183 9.51 9.09 3.22
N ALA A 184 10.75 9.42 3.55
CA ALA A 184 11.69 8.49 4.15
C ALA A 184 12.27 9.06 5.45
N LEU A 185 12.37 8.21 6.46
CA LEU A 185 12.95 8.51 7.76
C LEU A 185 14.07 7.51 8.06
N ALA A 186 15.23 8.00 8.46
CA ALA A 186 16.34 7.19 8.95
C ALA A 186 16.51 7.34 10.46
N VAL A 187 16.81 6.24 11.13
CA VAL A 187 17.18 6.18 12.55
C VAL A 187 18.51 5.47 12.67
N GLY A 188 19.42 6.01 13.49
CA GLY A 188 20.80 5.54 13.64
C GLY A 188 21.74 6.06 12.56
N GLU A 189 22.95 5.52 12.51
CA GLU A 189 23.95 5.89 11.49
C GLU A 189 23.62 5.17 10.18
N TRP A 190 22.79 5.79 9.36
CA TRP A 190 22.58 5.32 8.00
C TRP A 190 23.72 5.80 7.11
N SER A 191 24.66 4.93 6.79
CA SER A 191 25.69 5.23 5.79
C SER A 191 25.05 5.14 4.40
N ALA A 192 24.85 6.28 3.76
CA ALA A 192 24.43 6.31 2.37
C ALA A 192 25.47 5.56 1.50
N PRO A 193 25.05 4.59 0.68
CA PRO A 193 25.98 3.90 -0.18
C PRO A 193 26.56 4.87 -1.21
N SER A 194 27.86 4.82 -1.40
CA SER A 194 28.58 5.53 -2.46
C SER A 194 28.28 4.90 -3.82
N SER A 195 27.13 5.20 -4.42
CA SER A 195 26.76 4.75 -5.76
C SER A 195 26.36 5.93 -6.65
N PRO A 196 26.82 5.98 -7.91
CA PRO A 196 26.59 7.13 -8.80
C PRO A 196 25.18 7.26 -9.36
N SER A 197 24.27 6.37 -9.03
CA SER A 197 22.84 6.52 -9.37
C SER A 197 22.12 7.11 -8.17
N ARG A 198 22.10 8.44 -8.08
CA ARG A 198 21.20 9.14 -7.14
C ARG A 198 19.76 8.73 -7.42
N SER A 199 19.26 7.80 -6.61
CA SER A 199 17.85 7.51 -6.60
C SER A 199 17.12 8.69 -5.96
N PHE A 200 15.91 8.91 -6.37
CA PHE A 200 15.02 9.96 -5.91
C PHE A 200 14.91 10.07 -4.37
N LEU A 201 15.21 8.98 -3.65
CA LEU A 201 15.22 8.92 -2.19
C LEU A 201 16.49 9.54 -1.57
N GLU A 202 17.63 9.56 -2.27
CA GLU A 202 18.89 10.13 -1.74
C GLU A 202 18.79 11.66 -1.52
N GLU A 203 17.98 12.38 -2.30
CA GLU A 203 17.83 13.82 -2.15
C GLU A 203 17.00 14.23 -0.93
N ARG A 204 16.33 13.30 -0.26
CA ARG A 204 15.50 13.55 0.93
C ARG A 204 16.08 13.01 2.24
N TRP A 205 17.23 12.32 2.19
CA TRP A 205 17.90 11.80 3.38
C TRP A 205 18.87 12.79 4.04
N PHE A 206 19.04 14.01 3.47
CA PHE A 206 19.91 15.07 3.98
C PHE A 206 19.23 16.44 3.94
#